data_fb9f3ceba0f36276488df8d39d8c579d
#
_entry.id   fb9f3ceba0f36276488df8d39d8c579d
#
_cell.length_a   1.000
_cell.length_b   1.000
_cell.length_c   1.000
_cell.angle_alpha   90.00
_cell.angle_beta   90.00
_cell.angle_gamma   90.00
#
_symmetry.space_group_name_H-M   'P 1'
#
loop_
_entity.id
_entity.type
_entity.pdbx_description
1 polymer ?
#
loop_
_entity_poly.entity_id
_entity_poly.type
_entity_poly.pdbx_seq_one_letter_code
_entity_poly.pdbx_strand_id
1 'polypeptide(L)'
;LPSMRQSIRETENALCLMLNQPAQEIERGVLEGQQLPTEFSAGIPLQLLSNRPDVKAAEMSLAASYYDTNSARAAFYPQITLSGSAGWTNSAGSAIVNPGKLLASAIGSLTQPLFYRGANIARLKQAKAQEEQSKIQFQTTLLKAGNEVSNALYQYQMTSEKAVSREIQVNSARKAAEDT
;
A
#
# COMPACT_ATOMS: atom_id res chain seq x y z
N LEU A 1 -21.88 -22.71 -25.63
CA LEU A 1 -22.30 -23.15 -24.30
C LEU A 1 -21.20 -23.84 -23.47
N PRO A 2 -20.34 -24.78 -24.02
CA PRO A 2 -19.25 -25.38 -23.23
C PRO A 2 -18.22 -24.38 -22.74
N SER A 3 -17.80 -23.42 -23.58
CA SER A 3 -16.84 -22.39 -23.22
C SER A 3 -17.31 -21.47 -22.07
N MET A 4 -18.60 -21.16 -22.03
CA MET A 4 -19.17 -20.38 -20.91
C MET A 4 -19.13 -21.16 -19.60
N ARG A 5 -19.41 -22.47 -19.63
CA ARG A 5 -19.33 -23.32 -18.43
C ARG A 5 -17.89 -23.42 -17.92
N GLN A 6 -16.93 -23.50 -18.84
CA GLN A 6 -15.51 -23.49 -18.49
C GLN A 6 -15.13 -22.16 -17.81
N SER A 7 -15.49 -21.01 -18.38
CA SER A 7 -15.21 -19.69 -17.79
C SER A 7 -15.85 -19.53 -16.40
N ILE A 8 -17.04 -20.04 -16.20
CA ILE A 8 -17.69 -20.04 -14.88
C ILE A 8 -16.85 -20.82 -13.88
N ARG A 9 -16.43 -22.05 -14.25
CA ARG A 9 -15.63 -22.89 -13.37
C ARG A 9 -14.27 -22.27 -13.02
N GLU A 10 -13.62 -21.64 -14.01
CA GLU A 10 -12.35 -20.93 -13.81
C GLU A 10 -12.53 -19.75 -12.84
N THR A 11 -13.63 -19.02 -12.96
CA THR A 11 -13.95 -17.90 -12.07
C THR A 11 -14.27 -18.37 -10.64
N GLU A 12 -15.00 -19.47 -10.48
CA GLU A 12 -15.25 -20.10 -9.17
C GLU A 12 -13.95 -20.54 -8.50
N ASN A 13 -13.07 -21.19 -9.26
CA ASN A 13 -11.77 -21.60 -8.74
C ASN A 13 -10.90 -20.41 -8.31
N ALA A 14 -10.93 -19.32 -9.07
CA ALA A 14 -10.23 -18.08 -8.71
C ALA A 14 -10.80 -17.46 -7.41
N LEU A 15 -12.12 -17.48 -7.25
CA LEU A 15 -12.79 -17.01 -6.03
C LEU A 15 -12.43 -17.89 -4.81
N CYS A 16 -12.47 -19.21 -4.97
CA CYS A 16 -12.04 -20.14 -3.91
C CYS A 16 -10.59 -19.90 -3.49
N LEU A 17 -9.70 -19.64 -4.46
CA LEU A 17 -8.30 -19.30 -4.19
C LEU A 17 -8.17 -18.02 -3.37
N MET A 18 -8.92 -16.96 -3.71
CA MET A 18 -8.93 -15.70 -2.97
C MET A 18 -9.45 -15.87 -1.54
N LEU A 19 -10.41 -16.78 -1.34
CA LEU A 19 -10.98 -17.12 -0.03
C LEU A 19 -10.14 -18.14 0.74
N ASN A 20 -9.01 -18.60 0.18
CA ASN A 20 -8.16 -19.65 0.72
C ASN A 20 -8.93 -20.97 1.00
N GLN A 21 -9.81 -21.33 0.09
CA GLN A 21 -10.63 -22.55 0.15
C GLN A 21 -10.28 -23.50 -1.00
N PRO A 22 -10.46 -24.81 -0.83
CA PRO A 22 -10.31 -25.76 -1.94
C PRO A 22 -11.34 -25.47 -3.03
N ALA A 23 -11.02 -25.85 -4.28
CA ALA A 23 -11.91 -25.66 -5.42
C ALA A 23 -13.22 -26.40 -5.22
N GLN A 24 -14.31 -25.68 -5.10
CA GLN A 24 -15.67 -26.20 -4.90
C GLN A 24 -16.66 -25.42 -5.78
N GLU A 25 -17.86 -25.97 -5.92
CA GLU A 25 -18.96 -25.29 -6.58
C GLU A 25 -19.55 -24.24 -5.63
N ILE A 26 -19.79 -23.03 -6.13
CA ILE A 26 -20.31 -21.92 -5.33
C ILE A 26 -21.82 -21.79 -5.62
N GLU A 27 -22.65 -21.74 -4.57
CA GLU A 27 -24.08 -21.47 -4.72
C GLU A 27 -24.30 -20.11 -5.38
N ARG A 28 -25.05 -20.12 -6.47
CA ARG A 28 -25.34 -18.94 -7.30
C ARG A 28 -26.77 -18.52 -7.13
N GLY A 29 -27.01 -17.23 -7.03
CA GLY A 29 -28.33 -16.66 -7.14
C GLY A 29 -28.88 -16.72 -8.56
N VAL A 30 -30.14 -16.40 -8.71
CA VAL A 30 -30.83 -16.30 -10.00
C VAL A 30 -30.68 -14.87 -10.51
N LEU A 31 -30.36 -14.71 -11.81
CA LEU A 31 -30.11 -13.40 -12.41
C LEU A 31 -31.32 -12.45 -12.27
N GLU A 32 -32.52 -12.99 -12.41
CA GLU A 32 -33.79 -12.26 -12.29
C GLU A 32 -34.07 -11.74 -10.87
N GLY A 33 -33.43 -12.31 -9.87
CA GLY A 33 -33.53 -11.90 -8.46
C GLY A 33 -32.54 -10.81 -8.06
N GLN A 34 -31.62 -10.43 -8.94
CA GLN A 34 -30.61 -9.42 -8.63
C GLN A 34 -31.17 -8.01 -8.86
N GLN A 35 -31.26 -7.23 -7.80
CA GLN A 35 -31.58 -5.81 -7.86
C GLN A 35 -30.28 -5.01 -7.93
N LEU A 36 -30.04 -4.34 -9.06
CA LEU A 36 -28.95 -3.40 -9.19
C LEU A 36 -29.31 -2.11 -8.44
N PRO A 37 -28.39 -1.53 -7.66
CA PRO A 37 -28.60 -0.22 -7.03
C PRO A 37 -28.91 0.83 -8.11
N THR A 38 -30.05 1.49 -7.98
CA THR A 38 -30.54 2.44 -8.99
C THR A 38 -29.80 3.78 -8.99
N GLU A 39 -29.15 4.13 -7.89
CA GLU A 39 -28.42 5.40 -7.77
C GLU A 39 -27.07 5.19 -7.07
N PHE A 40 -26.00 5.44 -7.82
CA PHE A 40 -24.70 5.74 -7.22
C PHE A 40 -24.56 7.26 -7.15
N SER A 41 -24.56 7.85 -5.97
CA SER A 41 -24.30 9.28 -5.83
C SER A 41 -22.84 9.56 -6.28
N ALA A 42 -22.74 10.42 -7.30
CA ALA A 42 -21.48 10.77 -7.97
C ALA A 42 -20.60 11.74 -7.15
N GLY A 43 -20.50 11.53 -5.86
CA GLY A 43 -19.59 12.27 -5.01
C GLY A 43 -18.72 11.30 -4.22
N ILE A 44 -17.48 11.08 -4.70
CA ILE A 44 -16.53 10.32 -3.90
C ILE A 44 -15.91 11.30 -2.92
N PRO A 45 -16.24 11.23 -1.61
CA PRO A 45 -15.55 12.04 -0.64
C PRO A 45 -14.06 11.72 -0.68
N LEU A 46 -13.20 12.71 -0.69
CA LEU A 46 -11.73 12.56 -0.56
C LEU A 46 -11.36 11.62 0.61
N GLN A 47 -12.21 11.56 1.63
CA GLN A 47 -12.08 10.64 2.76
C GLN A 47 -12.13 9.15 2.37
N LEU A 48 -12.89 8.77 1.34
CA LEU A 48 -12.89 7.38 0.85
C LEU A 48 -11.60 7.04 0.09
N LEU A 49 -11.04 8.01 -0.63
CA LEU A 49 -9.74 7.84 -1.30
C LEU A 49 -8.61 7.69 -0.28
N SER A 50 -8.65 8.40 0.84
CA SER A 50 -7.63 8.29 1.89
C SER A 50 -7.64 6.93 2.63
N ASN A 51 -8.75 6.19 2.59
CA ASN A 51 -8.86 4.85 3.17
C ASN A 51 -8.31 3.74 2.26
N ARG A 52 -7.98 4.05 1.01
CA ARG A 52 -7.39 3.07 0.08
C ARG A 52 -5.99 2.67 0.54
N PRO A 53 -5.67 1.37 0.56
CA PRO A 53 -4.36 0.90 1.02
C PRO A 53 -3.18 1.43 0.20
N ASP A 54 -3.35 1.59 -1.11
CA ASP A 54 -2.33 2.11 -2.03
C ASP A 54 -2.04 3.61 -1.79
N VAL A 55 -3.08 4.41 -1.54
CA VAL A 55 -2.94 5.83 -1.20
C VAL A 55 -2.27 5.98 0.16
N LYS A 56 -2.68 5.18 1.15
CA LYS A 56 -2.08 5.18 2.47
C LYS A 56 -0.62 4.72 2.46
N ALA A 57 -0.28 3.73 1.64
CA ALA A 57 1.11 3.30 1.46
C ALA A 57 1.98 4.41 0.85
N ALA A 58 1.47 5.13 -0.16
CA ALA A 58 2.17 6.26 -0.77
C ALA A 58 2.34 7.44 0.22
N GLU A 59 1.34 7.71 1.08
CA GLU A 59 1.42 8.70 2.15
C GLU A 59 2.50 8.35 3.17
N MET A 60 2.54 7.09 3.61
CA MET A 60 3.58 6.62 4.55
C MET A 60 4.97 6.67 3.94
N SER A 61 5.11 6.40 2.63
CA SER A 61 6.37 6.54 1.91
C SER A 61 6.84 8.00 1.85
N LEU A 62 5.91 8.93 1.64
CA LEU A 62 6.21 10.37 1.70
C LEU A 62 6.63 10.78 3.11
N ALA A 63 5.94 10.32 4.15
CA ALA A 63 6.30 10.59 5.53
C ALA A 63 7.72 10.05 5.85
N ALA A 64 8.05 8.84 5.40
CA ALA A 64 9.38 8.26 5.57
C ALA A 64 10.47 9.13 4.92
N SER A 65 10.29 9.57 3.67
CA SER A 65 11.26 10.41 2.96
C SER A 65 11.43 11.81 3.61
N TYR A 66 10.37 12.34 4.21
CA TYR A 66 10.45 13.56 5.02
C TYR A 66 11.33 13.37 6.26
N TYR A 67 11.17 12.26 6.98
CA TYR A 67 12.02 11.95 8.14
C TYR A 67 13.46 11.65 7.74
N ASP A 68 13.70 11.05 6.58
CA ASP A 68 15.03 10.85 6.02
C ASP A 68 15.72 12.19 5.71
N THR A 69 14.99 13.17 5.18
CA THR A 69 15.49 14.53 4.96
C THR A 69 15.86 15.19 6.29
N ASN A 70 15.05 15.02 7.33
CA ASN A 70 15.36 15.54 8.66
C ASN A 70 16.57 14.83 9.29
N SER A 71 16.71 13.54 9.09
CA SER A 71 17.91 12.78 9.50
C SER A 71 19.17 13.29 8.79
N ALA A 72 19.08 13.59 7.47
CA ALA A 72 20.19 14.18 6.73
C ALA A 72 20.54 15.60 7.20
N ARG A 73 19.56 16.39 7.65
CA ARG A 73 19.78 17.70 8.31
C ARG A 73 20.45 17.52 9.68
N ALA A 74 20.04 16.51 10.44
CA ALA A 74 20.62 16.24 11.75
C ALA A 74 22.12 15.91 11.70
N ALA A 75 22.62 15.40 10.57
CA ALA A 75 24.04 15.15 10.37
C ALA A 75 24.94 16.41 10.39
N PHE A 76 24.36 17.61 10.34
CA PHE A 76 25.09 18.89 10.49
C PHE A 76 25.23 19.33 11.94
N TYR A 77 24.55 18.67 12.88
CA TYR A 77 24.64 18.97 14.31
C TYR A 77 25.61 18.02 15.00
N PRO A 78 26.16 18.43 16.16
CA PRO A 78 27.01 17.56 16.97
C PRO A 78 26.27 16.28 17.40
N GLN A 79 26.95 15.15 17.28
CA GLN A 79 26.47 13.87 17.76
C GLN A 79 26.95 13.61 19.18
N ILE A 80 26.04 13.28 20.07
CA ILE A 80 26.33 12.86 21.44
C ILE A 80 26.24 11.34 21.49
N THR A 81 27.35 10.67 21.78
CA THR A 81 27.39 9.23 21.94
C THR A 81 27.66 8.92 23.38
N LEU A 82 26.80 8.10 24.00
CA LEU A 82 26.98 7.58 25.35
C LEU A 82 27.31 6.08 25.25
N SER A 83 28.49 5.68 25.76
CA SER A 83 28.90 4.29 25.77
C SER A 83 29.09 3.86 27.21
N GLY A 84 28.54 2.70 27.57
CA GLY A 84 28.72 2.11 28.88
C GLY A 84 29.18 0.65 28.76
N SER A 85 30.10 0.24 29.63
CA SER A 85 30.49 -1.15 29.74
C SER A 85 30.54 -1.56 31.20
N ALA A 86 30.10 -2.79 31.48
CA ALA A 86 30.20 -3.43 32.77
C ALA A 86 30.77 -4.82 32.59
N GLY A 87 31.72 -5.20 33.42
CA GLY A 87 32.38 -6.52 33.36
C GLY A 87 33.07 -6.91 34.65
N TRP A 88 33.34 -8.20 34.81
CA TRP A 88 34.15 -8.73 35.89
C TRP A 88 35.54 -9.08 35.36
N THR A 89 36.58 -8.66 36.07
CA THR A 89 37.94 -9.10 35.77
C THR A 89 38.40 -10.10 36.82
N ASN A 90 38.82 -11.29 36.36
CA ASN A 90 39.53 -12.24 37.19
C ASN A 90 41.01 -12.16 36.88
N SER A 91 41.86 -12.16 37.95
CA SER A 91 43.28 -12.35 37.77
C SER A 91 43.56 -13.78 37.30
N ALA A 92 44.44 -13.94 36.31
CA ALA A 92 44.83 -15.25 35.79
C ALA A 92 45.20 -16.20 36.93
N GLY A 93 44.46 -17.32 37.07
CA GLY A 93 44.73 -18.38 38.03
C GLY A 93 43.74 -18.53 39.18
N SER A 94 42.74 -17.68 39.36
CA SER A 94 41.69 -17.88 40.39
C SER A 94 40.39 -18.38 39.80
N ALA A 95 39.97 -19.57 40.18
CA ALA A 95 38.67 -20.15 39.82
C ALA A 95 37.49 -19.50 40.57
N ILE A 96 37.74 -18.49 41.39
CA ILE A 96 36.71 -17.83 42.20
C ILE A 96 36.42 -16.45 41.61
N VAL A 97 35.19 -16.24 41.14
CA VAL A 97 34.68 -14.92 40.72
C VAL A 97 34.60 -14.02 41.97
N ASN A 98 35.45 -13.01 42.07
CA ASN A 98 35.38 -12.03 43.15
C ASN A 98 34.39 -10.94 42.83
N PRO A 99 33.21 -10.87 43.49
CA PRO A 99 32.16 -9.87 43.20
C PRO A 99 32.63 -8.42 43.46
N GLY A 100 33.70 -8.22 44.24
CA GLY A 100 34.26 -6.90 44.48
C GLY A 100 35.10 -6.29 43.36
N LYS A 101 35.33 -7.05 42.26
CA LYS A 101 36.05 -6.57 41.06
C LYS A 101 35.14 -6.26 39.88
N LEU A 102 33.94 -5.78 40.13
CA LEU A 102 33.06 -5.23 39.11
C LEU A 102 33.66 -3.92 38.57
N LEU A 103 33.97 -3.89 37.29
CA LEU A 103 34.36 -2.68 36.58
C LEU A 103 33.18 -2.17 35.80
N ALA A 104 32.76 -0.96 36.08
CA ALA A 104 31.75 -0.25 35.29
C ALA A 104 32.39 1.04 34.76
N SER A 105 32.21 1.28 33.46
CA SER A 105 32.69 2.52 32.86
C SER A 105 31.53 3.13 32.02
N ALA A 106 31.39 4.44 32.09
CA ALA A 106 30.49 5.21 31.22
C ALA A 106 31.29 6.37 30.62
N ILE A 107 31.23 6.47 29.28
CA ILE A 107 31.95 7.50 28.53
C ILE A 107 30.94 8.24 27.64
N GLY A 108 30.87 9.55 27.83
CA GLY A 108 30.15 10.43 26.92
C GLY A 108 31.11 11.10 25.93
N SER A 109 30.83 11.04 24.66
CA SER A 109 31.61 11.73 23.63
C SER A 109 30.73 12.64 22.81
N LEU A 110 31.23 13.84 22.48
CA LEU A 110 30.60 14.82 21.56
C LEU A 110 31.48 14.90 20.31
N THR A 111 30.90 14.56 19.17
CA THR A 111 31.60 14.56 17.88
C THR A 111 30.84 15.40 16.86
N GLN A 112 31.54 16.35 16.22
CA GLN A 112 31.00 17.14 15.12
C GLN A 112 31.97 17.12 13.94
N PRO A 113 31.57 16.50 12.80
CA PRO A 113 32.40 16.52 11.61
C PRO A 113 32.32 17.91 10.92
N LEU A 114 33.38 18.71 11.04
CA LEU A 114 33.47 20.04 10.42
C LEU A 114 33.82 19.97 8.93
N PHE A 115 34.62 19.00 8.52
CA PHE A 115 35.07 18.81 7.14
C PHE A 115 34.87 17.36 6.69
N TYR A 116 33.77 17.09 5.98
CA TYR A 116 33.43 15.76 5.49
C TYR A 116 33.36 15.69 3.95
N ARG A 117 34.29 16.37 3.27
CA ARG A 117 34.42 16.38 1.79
C ARG A 117 33.10 16.64 1.05
N GLY A 118 32.21 17.44 1.62
CA GLY A 118 30.90 17.71 1.04
C GLY A 118 29.85 16.57 1.12
N ALA A 119 30.18 15.45 1.76
CA ALA A 119 29.31 14.29 1.83
C ALA A 119 27.96 14.60 2.50
N ASN A 120 27.94 15.37 3.60
CA ASN A 120 26.70 15.78 4.26
C ASN A 120 25.82 16.67 3.36
N ILE A 121 26.44 17.55 2.58
CA ILE A 121 25.73 18.42 1.61
C ILE A 121 25.12 17.56 0.50
N ALA A 122 25.90 16.61 -0.04
CA ALA A 122 25.43 15.69 -1.07
C ALA A 122 24.27 14.83 -0.56
N ARG A 123 24.41 14.26 0.65
CA ARG A 123 23.35 13.46 1.32
C ARG A 123 22.07 14.27 1.52
N LEU A 124 22.16 15.51 1.96
CA LEU A 124 21.00 16.38 2.13
C LEU A 124 20.32 16.70 0.80
N LYS A 125 21.10 16.98 -0.27
CA LYS A 125 20.55 17.22 -1.61
C LYS A 125 19.84 15.97 -2.13
N GLN A 126 20.44 14.80 -1.95
CA GLN A 126 19.83 13.53 -2.35
C GLN A 126 18.52 13.25 -1.58
N ALA A 127 18.51 13.44 -0.26
CA ALA A 127 17.32 13.25 0.56
C ALA A 127 16.19 14.20 0.14
N LYS A 128 16.49 15.49 -0.12
CA LYS A 128 15.49 16.43 -0.63
C LYS A 128 14.93 16.04 -2.00
N ALA A 129 15.76 15.54 -2.91
CA ALA A 129 15.30 15.07 -4.21
C ALA A 129 14.39 13.83 -4.07
N GLN A 130 14.72 12.93 -3.15
CA GLN A 130 13.91 11.76 -2.84
C GLN A 130 12.57 12.14 -2.20
N GLU A 131 12.56 13.14 -1.33
CA GLU A 131 11.32 13.69 -0.74
C GLU A 131 10.39 14.27 -1.82
N GLU A 132 10.95 15.05 -2.75
CA GLU A 132 10.17 15.61 -3.88
C GLU A 132 9.65 14.51 -4.81
N GLN A 133 10.45 13.48 -5.10
CA GLN A 133 10.02 12.32 -5.86
C GLN A 133 8.85 11.58 -5.16
N SER A 134 8.95 11.37 -3.86
CA SER A 134 7.88 10.72 -3.08
C SER A 134 6.61 11.54 -3.05
N LYS A 135 6.71 12.87 -3.03
CA LYS A 135 5.57 13.79 -3.11
C LYS A 135 4.86 13.68 -4.46
N ILE A 136 5.61 13.67 -5.56
CA ILE A 136 5.05 13.50 -6.90
C ILE A 136 4.39 12.11 -7.03
N GLN A 137 5.02 11.07 -6.47
CA GLN A 137 4.47 9.72 -6.47
C GLN A 137 3.15 9.65 -5.70
N PHE A 138 3.06 10.28 -4.53
CA PHE A 138 1.81 10.38 -3.76
C PHE A 138 0.70 11.08 -4.56
N GLN A 139 1.01 12.23 -5.18
CA GLN A 139 0.05 12.96 -6.03
C GLN A 139 -0.42 12.09 -7.21
N THR A 140 0.50 11.38 -7.85
CA THR A 140 0.18 10.47 -8.97
C THR A 140 -0.74 9.33 -8.53
N THR A 141 -0.47 8.75 -7.35
CA THR A 141 -1.30 7.66 -6.80
C THR A 141 -2.70 8.17 -6.48
N LEU A 142 -2.82 9.37 -5.91
CA LEU A 142 -4.11 9.99 -5.61
C LEU A 142 -4.93 10.26 -6.87
N LEU A 143 -4.29 10.79 -7.93
CA LEU A 143 -4.94 11.04 -9.22
C LEU A 143 -5.37 9.73 -9.90
N LYS A 144 -4.53 8.68 -9.85
CA LYS A 144 -4.88 7.35 -10.37
C LYS A 144 -6.10 6.78 -9.65
N ALA A 145 -6.11 6.85 -8.32
CA ALA A 145 -7.23 6.38 -7.52
C ALA A 145 -8.54 7.10 -7.88
N GLY A 146 -8.51 8.43 -8.07
CA GLY A 146 -9.65 9.22 -8.53
C GLY A 146 -10.14 8.81 -9.93
N ASN A 147 -9.21 8.63 -10.86
CA ASN A 147 -9.52 8.21 -12.22
C ASN A 147 -10.12 6.79 -12.28
N GLU A 148 -9.59 5.85 -11.49
CA GLU A 148 -10.12 4.49 -11.40
C GLU A 148 -11.58 4.48 -10.95
N VAL A 149 -11.91 5.26 -9.94
CA VAL A 149 -13.29 5.34 -9.45
C VAL A 149 -14.19 6.03 -10.46
N SER A 150 -13.74 7.11 -11.09
CA SER A 150 -14.49 7.78 -12.17
C SER A 150 -14.77 6.83 -13.33
N ASN A 151 -13.75 6.07 -13.76
CA ASN A 151 -13.90 5.09 -14.83
C ASN A 151 -14.87 3.96 -14.44
N ALA A 152 -14.80 3.47 -13.21
CA ALA A 152 -15.69 2.43 -12.72
C ALA A 152 -17.16 2.90 -12.70
N LEU A 153 -17.42 4.13 -12.25
CA LEU A 153 -18.76 4.73 -12.27
C LEU A 153 -19.30 4.87 -13.69
N TYR A 154 -18.47 5.38 -14.60
CA TYR A 154 -18.86 5.52 -16.00
C TYR A 154 -19.12 4.15 -16.65
N GLN A 155 -18.27 3.17 -16.38
CA GLN A 155 -18.45 1.80 -16.86
C GLN A 155 -19.76 1.19 -16.35
N TYR A 156 -20.09 1.42 -15.09
CA TYR A 156 -21.35 0.98 -14.51
C TYR A 156 -22.57 1.59 -15.24
N GLN A 157 -22.55 2.92 -15.43
CA GLN A 157 -23.64 3.62 -16.16
C GLN A 157 -23.81 3.07 -17.58
N MET A 158 -22.71 2.97 -18.33
CA MET A 158 -22.73 2.45 -19.70
C MET A 158 -23.16 0.97 -19.75
N THR A 159 -22.82 0.17 -18.76
CA THR A 159 -23.24 -1.23 -18.69
C THR A 159 -24.73 -1.35 -18.40
N SER A 160 -25.27 -0.49 -17.54
CA SER A 160 -26.71 -0.42 -17.27
C SER A 160 -27.51 -0.05 -18.53
N GLU A 161 -27.07 0.97 -19.29
CA GLU A 161 -27.67 1.35 -20.56
C GLU A 161 -27.60 0.23 -21.61
N LYS A 162 -26.46 -0.47 -21.68
CA LYS A 162 -26.30 -1.64 -22.54
C LYS A 162 -27.25 -2.78 -22.18
N ALA A 163 -27.53 -3.02 -20.91
CA ALA A 163 -28.46 -4.05 -20.47
C ALA A 163 -29.85 -3.79 -21.03
N VAL A 164 -30.37 -2.55 -20.91
CA VAL A 164 -31.67 -2.13 -21.46
C VAL A 164 -31.71 -2.27 -22.99
N SER A 165 -30.64 -1.82 -23.68
CA SER A 165 -30.57 -1.93 -25.15
C SER A 165 -30.53 -3.39 -25.62
N ARG A 166 -29.86 -4.28 -24.86
CA ARG A 166 -29.82 -5.72 -25.16
C ARG A 166 -31.16 -6.40 -24.95
N GLU A 167 -31.91 -6.02 -23.93
CA GLU A 167 -33.28 -6.51 -23.71
C GLU A 167 -34.20 -6.17 -24.88
N ILE A 168 -34.15 -4.92 -25.38
CA ILE A 168 -34.91 -4.49 -26.58
C ILE A 168 -34.48 -5.29 -27.80
N GLN A 169 -33.17 -5.54 -28.00
CA GLN A 169 -32.68 -6.34 -29.12
C GLN A 169 -33.18 -7.80 -29.06
N VAL A 170 -33.17 -8.41 -27.90
CA VAL A 170 -33.64 -9.79 -27.68
C VAL A 170 -35.15 -9.87 -27.99
N ASN A 171 -35.93 -8.93 -27.47
CA ASN A 171 -37.38 -8.90 -27.70
C ASN A 171 -37.73 -8.66 -29.20
N SER A 172 -36.98 -7.81 -29.89
CA SER A 172 -37.15 -7.57 -31.32
C SER A 172 -36.77 -8.80 -32.15
N ALA A 173 -35.67 -9.47 -31.82
CA ALA A 173 -35.22 -10.71 -32.47
C ALA A 173 -36.20 -11.87 -32.25
N ARG A 174 -36.79 -11.96 -31.04
CA ARG A 174 -37.79 -12.98 -30.71
C ARG A 174 -39.07 -12.77 -31.55
N LYS A 175 -39.56 -11.51 -31.64
CA LYS A 175 -40.70 -11.19 -32.49
C LYS A 175 -40.45 -11.52 -33.96
N ALA A 176 -39.31 -11.13 -34.51
CA ALA A 176 -38.94 -11.44 -35.88
C ALA A 176 -38.85 -12.95 -36.17
N ALA A 177 -38.47 -13.77 -35.16
CA ALA A 177 -38.46 -15.23 -35.28
C ALA A 177 -39.85 -15.87 -35.14
N GLU A 178 -40.82 -15.22 -34.49
CA GLU A 178 -42.19 -15.69 -34.36
C GLU A 178 -43.02 -15.33 -35.59
N ASP A 179 -42.66 -14.25 -36.31
CA ASP A 179 -43.35 -13.78 -37.52
C ASP A 179 -42.89 -14.46 -38.81
N THR A 180 -41.89 -15.39 -38.75
CA THR A 180 -41.36 -16.16 -39.90
C THR A 180 -41.76 -17.62 -39.82
#